data_1f6a8c5b5206e83517a21390bcf2e49c
#
_entry.id   1f6a8c5b5206e83517a21390bcf2e49c
#
_cell.length_a   1.000
_cell.length_b   1.000
_cell.length_c   1.000
_cell.angle_alpha   90.00
_cell.angle_beta   90.00
_cell.angle_gamma   90.00
#
_symmetry.space_group_name_H-M   'P 1'
#
loop_
_entity.id
_entity.type
_entity.pdbx_description
1 polymer ?
#
loop_
_entity_poly.entity_id
_entity_poly.type
_entity_poly.pdbx_seq_one_letter_code
_entity_poly.pdbx_strand_id
1 'polypeptide(L)'
;MPTFASMDEKGAPDMNPEQWANAVYDPLNKAVDEGRLVIANKAPITGLGEGWWITPGTIEKIPEIKGMTAVEILEHPEWFPFKEDPSKGAFHGCPAGWGCQLANANLFKAFEMEKKGWVLIDPGSAAGLDGSISKAAESGNPWFGYYWNPTSIVGKYDLQPVPWGIDFCR
;
A
#
# COMPACT_ATOMS: atom_id res chain seq x y z
N MET A 1 9.95 0.15 -13.43
CA MET A 1 9.38 -0.74 -12.42
C MET A 1 8.93 -2.00 -13.13
N PRO A 2 9.31 -3.18 -12.70
CA PRO A 2 8.62 -4.36 -13.18
C PRO A 2 7.16 -4.21 -12.77
N THR A 3 6.28 -4.14 -13.75
CA THR A 3 4.87 -4.26 -13.47
C THR A 3 4.63 -5.64 -12.88
N PHE A 4 3.90 -5.72 -11.79
CA PHE A 4 3.49 -6.99 -11.15
C PHE A 4 2.69 -7.93 -12.08
N ALA A 5 2.56 -7.57 -13.35
CA ALA A 5 1.90 -8.34 -14.41
C ALA A 5 2.57 -9.69 -14.74
N SER A 6 3.72 -10.00 -14.16
CA SER A 6 4.38 -11.31 -14.30
C SER A 6 4.17 -12.24 -13.08
N MET A 7 3.39 -11.80 -12.10
CA MET A 7 2.98 -12.67 -11.00
C MET A 7 1.84 -13.56 -11.51
N ASP A 8 2.10 -14.84 -11.67
CA ASP A 8 1.05 -15.80 -11.95
C ASP A 8 0.13 -15.97 -10.73
N GLU A 9 -0.99 -16.68 -10.92
CA GLU A 9 -1.96 -16.97 -9.85
C GLU A 9 -1.37 -17.73 -8.64
N LYS A 10 -0.12 -18.17 -8.71
CA LYS A 10 0.61 -18.91 -7.67
C LYS A 10 1.47 -18.02 -6.78
N GLY A 11 1.48 -16.71 -7.04
CA GLY A 11 2.32 -15.75 -6.34
C GLY A 11 3.66 -15.53 -7.05
N ALA A 12 4.42 -14.52 -6.60
CA ALA A 12 5.76 -14.30 -7.11
C ALA A 12 6.58 -15.57 -6.89
N PRO A 13 7.23 -16.08 -7.92
CA PRO A 13 8.17 -17.18 -7.70
C PRO A 13 9.20 -16.72 -6.66
N ASP A 14 9.66 -17.64 -5.83
CA ASP A 14 10.80 -17.45 -4.92
C ASP A 14 12.09 -17.21 -5.74
N MET A 15 12.11 -16.10 -6.46
CA MET A 15 13.28 -15.70 -7.25
C MET A 15 14.20 -14.87 -6.38
N ASN A 16 15.45 -15.27 -6.29
CA ASN A 16 16.47 -14.46 -5.68
C ASN A 16 16.76 -13.20 -6.53
N PRO A 17 17.45 -12.17 -5.97
CA PRO A 17 17.73 -10.93 -6.70
C PRO A 17 18.43 -11.12 -8.06
N GLU A 18 19.29 -12.12 -8.18
CA GLU A 18 20.00 -12.43 -9.41
C GLU A 18 19.06 -13.02 -10.48
N GLN A 19 18.14 -13.90 -10.08
CA GLN A 19 17.11 -14.44 -10.97
C GLN A 19 16.18 -13.35 -11.46
N TRP A 20 15.82 -12.40 -10.59
CA TRP A 20 15.05 -11.22 -10.96
C TRP A 20 15.80 -10.34 -11.95
N ALA A 21 17.08 -10.05 -11.71
CA ALA A 21 17.91 -9.29 -12.63
C ALA A 21 17.91 -9.92 -14.02
N ASN A 22 18.21 -11.22 -14.09
CA ASN A 22 18.26 -11.96 -15.35
C ASN A 22 16.91 -12.03 -16.09
N ALA A 23 15.82 -12.17 -15.35
CA ALA A 23 14.48 -12.30 -15.95
C ALA A 23 13.92 -10.95 -16.46
N VAL A 24 14.27 -9.85 -15.83
CA VAL A 24 13.64 -8.53 -16.09
C VAL A 24 14.64 -7.52 -16.66
N TYR A 25 15.80 -7.35 -16.02
CA TYR A 25 16.74 -6.30 -16.39
C TYR A 25 17.58 -6.66 -17.61
N ASP A 26 18.01 -7.89 -17.78
CA ASP A 26 18.83 -8.29 -18.92
C ASP A 26 18.08 -8.22 -20.24
N PRO A 27 16.83 -8.70 -20.37
CA PRO A 27 16.03 -8.49 -21.58
C PRO A 27 15.78 -7.01 -21.89
N LEU A 28 15.56 -6.19 -20.84
CA LEU A 28 15.37 -4.75 -21.00
C LEU A 28 16.64 -4.08 -21.51
N ASN A 29 17.79 -4.32 -20.87
CA ASN A 29 19.08 -3.77 -21.26
C ASN A 29 19.44 -4.19 -22.67
N LYS A 30 19.28 -5.47 -23.01
CA LYS A 30 19.48 -5.97 -24.36
C LYS A 30 18.62 -5.25 -25.40
N ALA A 31 17.35 -4.98 -25.08
CA ALA A 31 16.46 -4.25 -25.99
C ALA A 31 16.89 -2.77 -26.18
N VAL A 32 17.48 -2.15 -25.16
CA VAL A 32 18.07 -0.81 -25.22
C VAL A 32 19.33 -0.83 -26.08
N ASP A 33 20.24 -1.77 -25.86
CA ASP A 33 21.50 -1.93 -26.60
C ASP A 33 21.26 -2.20 -28.09
N GLU A 34 20.21 -2.96 -28.41
CA GLU A 34 19.77 -3.24 -29.78
C GLU A 34 18.98 -2.08 -30.42
N GLY A 35 18.76 -0.98 -29.71
CA GLY A 35 18.00 0.18 -30.19
C GLY A 35 16.49 -0.04 -30.36
N ARG A 36 15.95 -1.13 -29.84
CA ARG A 36 14.51 -1.46 -29.84
C ARG A 36 13.74 -0.69 -28.77
N LEU A 37 14.42 -0.21 -27.74
CA LEU A 37 13.90 0.62 -26.68
C LEU A 37 14.80 1.82 -26.45
N VAL A 38 14.19 2.94 -26.14
CA VAL A 38 14.89 4.16 -25.72
C VAL A 38 14.45 4.49 -24.31
N ILE A 39 15.39 4.53 -23.37
CA ILE A 39 15.13 5.05 -22.03
C ILE A 39 15.10 6.57 -22.14
N ALA A 40 13.91 7.15 -22.02
CA ALA A 40 13.76 8.58 -21.91
C ALA A 40 14.48 9.09 -20.64
N ASN A 41 14.80 10.38 -20.60
CA ASN A 41 15.41 11.00 -19.43
C ASN A 41 14.62 10.72 -18.16
N LYS A 42 15.27 10.95 -17.01
CA LYS A 42 14.63 10.80 -15.70
C LYS A 42 13.22 11.42 -15.70
N ALA A 43 12.24 10.67 -15.23
CA ALA A 43 10.90 11.20 -15.07
C ALA A 43 10.97 12.50 -14.25
N PRO A 44 10.27 13.57 -14.68
CA PRO A 44 10.25 14.83 -13.95
C PRO A 44 9.56 14.71 -12.58
N ILE A 45 8.81 13.63 -12.39
CA ILE A 45 8.09 13.35 -11.14
C ILE A 45 8.95 12.41 -10.30
N THR A 46 9.30 12.85 -9.11
CA THR A 46 9.99 12.07 -8.07
C THR A 46 9.03 11.82 -6.92
N GLY A 47 9.38 10.88 -6.03
CA GLY A 47 8.54 10.57 -4.86
C GLY A 47 7.36 9.66 -5.18
N LEU A 48 7.45 8.86 -6.25
CA LEU A 48 6.50 7.78 -6.51
C LEU A 48 6.62 6.73 -5.42
N GLY A 49 5.49 6.36 -4.81
CA GLY A 49 5.48 5.34 -3.79
C GLY A 49 4.08 4.82 -3.51
N GLU A 50 4.02 3.57 -3.10
CA GLU A 50 2.83 2.96 -2.55
C GLU A 50 3.13 2.50 -1.12
N GLY A 51 2.11 2.42 -0.29
CA GLY A 51 2.29 2.05 1.11
C GLY A 51 1.01 2.15 1.90
N TRP A 52 1.16 2.26 3.19
CA TRP A 52 0.05 2.46 4.10
C TRP A 52 -0.06 3.93 4.50
N TRP A 53 -1.28 4.41 4.60
CA TRP A 53 -1.58 5.82 4.77
C TRP A 53 -2.69 6.02 5.81
N ILE A 54 -2.70 7.20 6.41
CA ILE A 54 -3.76 7.69 7.30
C ILE A 54 -4.26 9.05 6.82
N THR A 55 -5.49 9.40 7.18
CA THR A 55 -6.04 10.74 6.93
C THR A 55 -5.62 11.72 8.03
N PRO A 56 -5.56 13.03 7.75
CA PRO A 56 -5.34 14.04 8.80
C PRO A 56 -6.36 13.95 9.93
N GLY A 57 -7.62 13.66 9.62
CA GLY A 57 -8.67 13.45 10.63
C GLY A 57 -8.39 12.29 11.59
N THR A 58 -7.60 11.29 11.15
CA THR A 58 -7.08 10.24 12.03
C THR A 58 -6.15 10.85 13.09
N ILE A 59 -5.22 11.71 12.67
CA ILE A 59 -4.26 12.36 13.57
C ILE A 59 -4.98 13.34 14.54
N GLU A 60 -6.00 14.04 14.05
CA GLU A 60 -6.78 14.97 14.88
C GLU A 60 -7.55 14.24 15.99
N LYS A 61 -8.12 13.07 15.69
CA LYS A 61 -8.85 12.26 16.68
C LYS A 61 -7.95 11.42 17.58
N ILE A 62 -6.79 11.05 17.10
CA ILE A 62 -5.82 10.16 17.76
C ILE A 62 -4.44 10.83 17.68
N PRO A 63 -4.20 11.90 18.48
CA PRO A 63 -2.95 12.66 18.38
C PRO A 63 -1.68 11.84 18.65
N GLU A 64 -1.79 10.79 19.43
CA GLU A 64 -0.71 9.83 19.75
C GLU A 64 -0.21 9.05 18.53
N ILE A 65 -1.02 8.92 17.48
CA ILE A 65 -0.63 8.19 16.25
C ILE A 65 0.44 8.93 15.45
N LYS A 66 0.63 10.23 15.74
CA LYS A 66 1.57 11.06 14.99
C LYS A 66 3.01 10.57 15.16
N GLY A 67 3.61 10.14 14.06
CA GLY A 67 4.97 9.62 14.03
C GLY A 67 5.11 8.15 14.39
N MET A 68 4.00 7.48 14.70
CA MET A 68 4.01 6.01 14.88
C MET A 68 4.30 5.30 13.56
N THR A 69 4.92 4.15 13.71
CA THR A 69 5.16 3.19 12.63
C THR A 69 3.95 2.29 12.41
N ALA A 70 3.89 1.63 11.24
CA ALA A 70 2.85 0.65 10.96
C ALA A 70 2.80 -0.45 12.04
N VAL A 71 3.97 -0.93 12.49
CA VAL A 71 4.06 -1.96 13.53
C VAL A 71 3.40 -1.50 14.83
N GLU A 72 3.62 -0.25 15.24
CA GLU A 72 3.02 0.32 16.45
C GLU A 72 1.51 0.53 16.29
N ILE A 73 1.06 1.05 15.14
CA ILE A 73 -0.37 1.24 14.86
C ILE A 73 -1.14 -0.08 14.89
N LEU A 74 -0.53 -1.17 14.43
CA LEU A 74 -1.17 -2.49 14.40
C LEU A 74 -1.50 -3.06 15.77
N GLU A 75 -0.94 -2.51 16.86
CA GLU A 75 -1.32 -2.89 18.23
C GLU A 75 -2.63 -2.23 18.71
N HIS A 76 -3.22 -1.31 17.89
CA HIS A 76 -4.38 -0.50 18.23
C HIS A 76 -5.55 -0.64 17.24
N PRO A 77 -6.12 -1.83 17.04
CA PRO A 77 -7.28 -2.02 16.15
C PRO A 77 -8.50 -1.20 16.58
N GLU A 78 -8.65 -0.89 17.85
CA GLU A 78 -9.76 -0.10 18.43
C GLU A 78 -9.80 1.34 17.91
N TRP A 79 -8.72 1.88 17.36
CA TRP A 79 -8.67 3.22 16.78
C TRP A 79 -9.39 3.31 15.43
N PHE A 80 -9.59 2.18 14.77
CA PHE A 80 -10.17 2.08 13.43
C PHE A 80 -11.35 1.11 13.40
N PRO A 81 -12.42 1.39 14.17
CA PRO A 81 -13.50 0.40 14.37
C PRO A 81 -14.13 -0.01 13.03
N PHE A 82 -14.20 -1.33 12.83
CA PHE A 82 -14.86 -1.91 11.68
C PHE A 82 -16.39 -1.75 11.83
N LYS A 83 -17.05 -1.19 10.83
CA LYS A 83 -18.47 -0.82 10.92
C LYS A 83 -19.39 -2.01 11.22
N GLU A 84 -19.08 -3.18 10.68
CA GLU A 84 -19.89 -4.41 10.83
C GLU A 84 -19.59 -5.15 12.13
N ASP A 85 -18.39 -4.97 12.68
CA ASP A 85 -17.96 -5.53 13.96
C ASP A 85 -17.01 -4.55 14.68
N PRO A 86 -17.55 -3.62 15.48
CA PRO A 86 -16.74 -2.59 16.15
C PRO A 86 -15.69 -3.10 17.14
N SER A 87 -15.70 -4.39 17.46
CA SER A 87 -14.65 -5.03 18.27
C SER A 87 -13.36 -5.26 17.48
N LYS A 88 -13.40 -5.04 16.16
CA LYS A 88 -12.27 -5.23 15.24
C LYS A 88 -11.86 -3.92 14.57
N GLY A 89 -10.60 -3.85 14.19
CA GLY A 89 -10.05 -2.76 13.40
C GLY A 89 -10.22 -2.98 11.91
N ALA A 90 -10.54 -1.92 11.18
CA ALA A 90 -10.66 -1.92 9.73
C ALA A 90 -9.34 -1.50 9.06
N PHE A 91 -8.74 -2.37 8.28
CA PHE A 91 -7.65 -2.02 7.37
C PHE A 91 -8.14 -2.07 5.92
N HIS A 92 -8.12 -0.92 5.25
CA HIS A 92 -8.55 -0.81 3.86
C HIS A 92 -7.44 -1.29 2.92
N GLY A 93 -7.68 -2.44 2.31
CA GLY A 93 -6.76 -3.06 1.37
C GLY A 93 -6.83 -2.47 -0.03
N CYS A 94 -6.31 -3.22 -0.97
CA CYS A 94 -6.22 -2.87 -2.38
C CYS A 94 -7.29 -3.64 -3.15
N PRO A 95 -7.87 -3.05 -4.22
CA PRO A 95 -8.87 -3.73 -5.04
C PRO A 95 -8.39 -5.06 -5.60
N ALA A 96 -9.29 -6.02 -5.71
CA ALA A 96 -9.00 -7.32 -6.32
C ALA A 96 -8.46 -7.17 -7.74
N GLY A 97 -7.48 -8.00 -8.08
CA GLY A 97 -6.81 -8.00 -9.39
C GLY A 97 -5.66 -7.01 -9.55
N TRP A 98 -5.39 -6.18 -8.54
CA TRP A 98 -4.20 -5.33 -8.50
C TRP A 98 -3.04 -6.04 -7.80
N GLY A 99 -1.79 -5.72 -8.19
CA GLY A 99 -0.59 -6.31 -7.57
C GLY A 99 -0.51 -6.05 -6.06
N CYS A 100 -0.94 -4.87 -5.62
CA CYS A 100 -0.99 -4.50 -4.21
C CYS A 100 -1.96 -5.36 -3.38
N GLN A 101 -2.95 -6.02 -3.99
CA GLN A 101 -3.82 -6.95 -3.29
C GLN A 101 -3.02 -8.11 -2.67
N LEU A 102 -2.14 -8.71 -3.46
CA LEU A 102 -1.27 -9.81 -3.00
C LEU A 102 -0.29 -9.31 -1.93
N ALA A 103 0.32 -8.14 -2.18
CA ALA A 103 1.25 -7.55 -1.22
C ALA A 103 0.58 -7.27 0.13
N ASN A 104 -0.60 -6.63 0.14
CA ASN A 104 -1.32 -6.36 1.38
C ASN A 104 -1.82 -7.64 2.06
N ALA A 105 -2.29 -8.65 1.31
CA ALA A 105 -2.67 -9.93 1.88
C ALA A 105 -1.49 -10.65 2.55
N ASN A 106 -0.30 -10.57 1.95
CA ASN A 106 0.91 -11.13 2.54
C ASN A 106 1.37 -10.37 3.79
N LEU A 107 1.33 -9.03 3.75
CA LEU A 107 1.63 -8.19 4.91
C LEU A 107 0.63 -8.44 6.05
N PHE A 108 -0.66 -8.56 5.73
CA PHE A 108 -1.71 -8.88 6.71
C PHE A 108 -1.42 -10.18 7.46
N LYS A 109 -0.96 -11.21 6.74
CA LYS A 109 -0.53 -12.48 7.34
C LYS A 109 0.79 -12.34 8.11
N ALA A 110 1.79 -11.69 7.53
CA ALA A 110 3.12 -11.57 8.12
C ALA A 110 3.09 -10.79 9.46
N PHE A 111 2.27 -9.76 9.55
CA PHE A 111 2.06 -9.00 10.78
C PHE A 111 1.02 -9.61 11.73
N GLU A 112 0.48 -10.80 11.39
CA GLU A 112 -0.55 -11.50 12.16
C GLU A 112 -1.77 -10.61 12.50
N MET A 113 -2.14 -9.73 11.56
CA MET A 113 -3.16 -8.69 11.79
C MET A 113 -4.51 -9.28 12.20
N GLU A 114 -4.91 -10.42 11.66
CA GLU A 114 -6.15 -11.09 12.06
C GLU A 114 -6.14 -11.46 13.55
N LYS A 115 -5.01 -11.98 14.07
CA LYS A 115 -4.86 -12.31 15.49
C LYS A 115 -4.88 -11.08 16.39
N LYS A 116 -4.45 -9.94 15.86
CA LYS A 116 -4.48 -8.64 16.53
C LYS A 116 -5.86 -7.96 16.45
N GLY A 117 -6.84 -8.61 15.85
CA GLY A 117 -8.20 -8.09 15.77
C GLY A 117 -8.48 -7.21 14.55
N TRP A 118 -7.66 -7.26 13.50
CA TRP A 118 -7.89 -6.51 12.28
C TRP A 118 -8.71 -7.29 11.26
N VAL A 119 -9.46 -6.55 10.43
CA VAL A 119 -10.14 -7.06 9.23
C VAL A 119 -9.54 -6.39 8.00
N LEU A 120 -9.16 -7.19 7.01
CA LEU A 120 -8.75 -6.70 5.69
C LEU A 120 -9.99 -6.45 4.83
N ILE A 121 -10.23 -5.20 4.50
CA ILE A 121 -11.37 -4.77 3.69
C ILE A 121 -10.97 -4.69 2.22
N ASP A 122 -11.69 -5.42 1.37
CA ASP A 122 -11.61 -5.25 -0.07
C ASP A 122 -12.51 -4.06 -0.49
N PRO A 123 -11.95 -3.00 -1.06
CA PRO A 123 -12.74 -1.85 -1.53
C PRO A 123 -13.53 -2.14 -2.81
N GLY A 124 -13.37 -3.30 -3.43
CA GLY A 124 -14.03 -3.75 -4.65
C GLY A 124 -13.56 -3.05 -5.94
N SER A 125 -13.12 -1.81 -5.86
CA SER A 125 -12.66 -1.02 -7.01
C SER A 125 -11.80 0.18 -6.58
N ALA A 126 -11.09 0.80 -7.54
CA ALA A 126 -10.40 2.08 -7.30
C ALA A 126 -11.35 3.15 -6.77
N ALA A 127 -12.53 3.30 -7.37
CA ALA A 127 -13.53 4.26 -6.93
C ALA A 127 -14.05 3.96 -5.50
N GLY A 128 -14.15 2.68 -5.12
CA GLY A 128 -14.49 2.27 -3.76
C GLY A 128 -13.42 2.66 -2.76
N LEU A 129 -12.14 2.47 -3.11
CA LEU A 129 -11.01 2.89 -2.28
C LEU A 129 -10.99 4.42 -2.11
N ASP A 130 -11.05 5.17 -3.22
CA ASP A 130 -11.10 6.64 -3.22
C ASP A 130 -12.30 7.17 -2.42
N GLY A 131 -13.45 6.52 -2.56
CA GLY A 131 -14.68 6.86 -1.83
C GLY A 131 -14.54 6.62 -0.33
N SER A 132 -13.85 5.57 0.09
CA SER A 132 -13.61 5.28 1.51
C SER A 132 -12.75 6.36 2.16
N ILE A 133 -11.69 6.80 1.47
CA ILE A 133 -10.79 7.88 1.90
C ILE A 133 -11.55 9.20 1.97
N SER A 134 -12.24 9.57 0.88
CA SER A 134 -13.00 10.82 0.79
C SER A 134 -14.03 10.93 1.91
N LYS A 135 -14.79 9.85 2.11
CA LYS A 135 -15.80 9.80 3.18
C LYS A 135 -15.18 9.95 4.58
N ALA A 136 -14.08 9.27 4.84
CA ALA A 136 -13.39 9.38 6.12
C ALA A 136 -12.85 10.80 6.36
N ALA A 137 -12.17 11.37 5.35
CA ALA A 137 -11.62 12.71 5.42
C ALA A 137 -12.71 13.79 5.63
N GLU A 138 -13.82 13.70 4.89
CA GLU A 138 -14.92 14.67 4.98
C GLU A 138 -15.71 14.55 6.29
N SER A 139 -15.78 13.36 6.88
CA SER A 139 -16.44 13.14 8.19
C SER A 139 -15.49 13.27 9.38
N GLY A 140 -14.19 13.44 9.14
CA GLY A 140 -13.14 13.41 10.17
C GLY A 140 -13.02 12.07 10.88
N ASN A 141 -13.47 10.96 10.28
CA ASN A 141 -13.33 9.64 10.87
C ASN A 141 -11.94 9.06 10.65
N PRO A 142 -11.39 8.27 11.59
CA PRO A 142 -10.14 7.57 11.37
C PRO A 142 -10.22 6.67 10.14
N TRP A 143 -9.13 6.67 9.37
CA TRP A 143 -8.96 5.80 8.22
C TRP A 143 -7.50 5.33 8.16
N PHE A 144 -7.29 4.04 7.94
CA PHE A 144 -5.98 3.41 7.77
C PHE A 144 -6.06 2.39 6.65
N GLY A 145 -5.12 2.44 5.70
CA GLY A 145 -5.14 1.53 4.58
C GLY A 145 -4.07 1.78 3.54
N TYR A 146 -4.14 0.99 2.48
CA TYR A 146 -3.30 1.10 1.31
C TYR A 146 -3.67 2.30 0.44
N TYR A 147 -2.67 3.02 -0.02
CA TYR A 147 -2.81 3.98 -1.11
C TYR A 147 -1.47 4.26 -1.79
N TRP A 148 -1.44 5.12 -2.81
CA TRP A 148 -0.22 5.44 -3.56
C TRP A 148 -0.13 6.92 -3.93
N ASN A 149 1.09 7.39 -4.19
CA ASN A 149 1.42 8.76 -4.55
C ASN A 149 2.21 8.78 -5.88
N PRO A 150 1.98 9.76 -6.79
CA PRO A 150 1.08 10.91 -6.64
C PRO A 150 -0.34 10.62 -7.15
N THR A 151 -1.33 11.09 -6.43
CA THR A 151 -2.73 11.08 -6.86
C THR A 151 -3.45 12.35 -6.42
N SER A 152 -4.60 12.63 -7.07
CA SER A 152 -5.45 13.76 -6.67
C SER A 152 -6.02 13.59 -5.25
N ILE A 153 -6.27 12.37 -4.82
CA ILE A 153 -6.77 12.05 -3.47
C ILE A 153 -5.74 12.40 -2.41
N VAL A 154 -4.47 11.99 -2.61
CA VAL A 154 -3.38 12.35 -1.68
C VAL A 154 -3.24 13.86 -1.55
N GLY A 155 -3.24 14.58 -2.69
CA GLY A 155 -3.12 16.04 -2.68
C GLY A 155 -4.34 16.76 -2.12
N LYS A 156 -5.56 16.26 -2.41
CA LYS A 156 -6.80 16.88 -1.94
C LYS A 156 -6.99 16.75 -0.43
N TYR A 157 -6.69 15.59 0.11
CA TYR A 157 -6.96 15.26 1.51
C TYR A 157 -5.71 15.23 2.40
N ASP A 158 -4.55 15.59 1.85
CA ASP A 158 -3.26 15.62 2.57
C ASP A 158 -2.96 14.32 3.33
N LEU A 159 -3.14 13.18 2.63
CA LEU A 159 -2.88 11.87 3.26
C LEU A 159 -1.45 11.78 3.76
N GLN A 160 -1.28 11.21 4.93
CA GLN A 160 0.03 11.05 5.56
C GLN A 160 0.52 9.61 5.43
N PRO A 161 1.73 9.39 4.88
CA PRO A 161 2.31 8.06 4.80
C PRO A 161 2.71 7.56 6.18
N VAL A 162 2.48 6.28 6.42
CA VAL A 162 2.86 5.60 7.66
C VAL A 162 4.20 4.89 7.44
N PRO A 163 5.25 5.20 8.22
CA PRO A 163 6.52 4.49 8.15
C PRO A 163 6.34 3.05 8.65
N TRP A 164 7.10 2.11 8.06
CA TRP A 164 6.93 0.69 8.38
C TRP A 164 7.39 0.31 9.79
N GLY A 165 8.45 0.93 10.30
CA GLY A 165 9.07 0.58 11.59
C GLY A 165 9.91 -0.71 11.54
N ILE A 166 10.24 -1.15 10.34
CA ILE A 166 11.13 -2.28 10.07
C ILE A 166 12.16 -1.89 9.03
N ASP A 167 13.35 -2.44 9.13
CA ASP A 167 14.38 -2.22 8.14
C ASP A 167 14.07 -2.98 6.86
N PHE A 168 14.35 -2.33 5.72
CA PHE A 168 14.26 -3.01 4.45
C PHE A 168 15.40 -4.02 4.31
N CYS A 169 15.05 -5.29 4.27
CA CYS A 169 16.00 -6.37 3.97
C CYS A 169 16.27 -6.39 2.45
N ARG A 170 17.51 -6.11 2.08
CA ARG A 170 17.99 -6.19 0.68
C ARG A 170 18.47 -7.57 0.36
#